data_addf7ce12b4aac73fbf2d5c8afb86262
#
_entry.id   addf7ce12b4aac73fbf2d5c8afb86262
#
_cell.length_a   1.000
_cell.length_b   1.000
_cell.length_c   1.000
_cell.angle_alpha   90.00
_cell.angle_beta   90.00
_cell.angle_gamma   90.00
#
_symmetry.space_group_name_H-M   'P 1'
#
loop_
_entity.id
_entity.type
_entity.pdbx_description
1 polymer ?
#
loop_
_entity_poly.entity_id
_entity_poly.type
_entity_poly.pdbx_seq_one_letter_code
_entity_poly.pdbx_strand_id
1 'polypeptide(L)'
;MQVQLLEATEDPERLICQGARNDYMGEFVGDLPFEEVMGTTDGETIEDKQATLIHHLLDHGHFGPFEHPHATFAIEGVSRSCMAQLTRHRHVSFDVQSMRYVSFDDVDPADVREGEMVVIPPSATDPDWVGRNQKRGSVDEADVERREEIFTDTIANAVESYQELLDLGMPPEDARFVLPIGTKVNIVMTMNARMLMHVADMRAAADAQWEIREMTERVLDIAKEWCPITFEHYEQEMRNRKNRLAP
;
A
#
# COMPACT_ATOMS: atom_id res chain seq x y z
N MET A 1 -10.11 -1.98 7.05
CA MET A 1 -8.97 -1.33 6.34
C MET A 1 -9.47 -0.11 5.59
N GLN A 2 -8.82 1.05 5.78
CA GLN A 2 -9.08 2.30 5.08
C GLN A 2 -7.75 2.87 4.56
N VAL A 3 -7.77 3.53 3.39
CA VAL A 3 -6.62 4.25 2.81
C VAL A 3 -7.08 5.63 2.41
N GLN A 4 -6.30 6.65 2.75
CA GLN A 4 -6.58 8.04 2.43
C GLN A 4 -5.31 8.74 1.93
N LEU A 5 -5.45 9.62 0.95
CA LEU A 5 -4.40 10.56 0.56
C LEU A 5 -4.35 11.72 1.56
N LEU A 6 -3.21 11.92 2.20
CA LEU A 6 -2.99 13.05 3.11
C LEU A 6 -2.44 14.27 2.38
N GLU A 7 -1.47 14.05 1.53
CA GLU A 7 -0.76 15.11 0.80
C GLU A 7 -0.13 14.54 -0.46
N ALA A 8 -0.05 15.32 -1.52
CA ALA A 8 0.64 14.92 -2.74
C ALA A 8 1.15 16.14 -3.52
N THR A 9 2.10 15.91 -4.42
CA THR A 9 2.50 16.91 -5.42
C THR A 9 1.27 17.35 -6.21
N GLU A 10 1.00 18.66 -6.25
CA GLU A 10 -0.23 19.24 -6.81
C GLU A 10 -0.39 18.98 -8.32
N ASP A 11 0.69 19.06 -9.08
CA ASP A 11 0.69 18.80 -10.53
C ASP A 11 1.81 17.79 -10.86
N PRO A 12 1.57 16.50 -10.59
CA PRO A 12 2.60 15.47 -10.71
C PRO A 12 3.08 15.25 -12.14
N GLU A 13 2.16 15.32 -13.11
CA GLU A 13 2.45 15.06 -14.52
C GLU A 13 3.22 16.19 -15.16
N ARG A 14 2.92 17.42 -14.79
CA ARG A 14 3.74 18.57 -15.16
C ARG A 14 5.17 18.42 -14.64
N LEU A 15 5.34 18.02 -13.38
CA LEU A 15 6.65 17.85 -12.77
C LEU A 15 7.43 16.72 -13.47
N ILE A 16 6.79 15.61 -13.82
CA ILE A 16 7.38 14.53 -14.61
C ILE A 16 7.88 15.07 -15.96
N CYS A 17 7.04 15.81 -16.68
CA CYS A 17 7.39 16.38 -17.97
C CYS A 17 8.55 17.38 -17.89
N GLN A 18 8.54 18.26 -16.87
CA GLN A 18 9.64 19.19 -16.64
C GLN A 18 10.95 18.46 -16.36
N GLY A 19 10.93 17.43 -15.49
CA GLY A 19 12.11 16.62 -15.21
C GLY A 19 12.65 15.93 -16.46
N ALA A 20 11.78 15.31 -17.25
CA ALA A 20 12.16 14.64 -18.48
C ALA A 20 12.74 15.61 -19.53
N ARG A 21 12.15 16.80 -19.66
CA ARG A 21 12.59 17.81 -20.63
C ARG A 21 13.91 18.45 -20.25
N ASN A 22 14.18 18.62 -18.96
CA ASN A 22 15.45 19.14 -18.49
C ASN A 22 16.66 18.37 -19.04
N ASP A 23 16.52 17.07 -19.31
CA ASP A 23 17.61 16.25 -19.85
C ASP A 23 18.00 16.59 -21.29
N TYR A 24 17.13 17.27 -22.04
CA TYR A 24 17.29 17.54 -23.47
C TYR A 24 17.25 19.02 -23.83
N MET A 25 16.99 19.92 -22.88
CA MET A 25 16.92 21.36 -23.11
C MET A 25 18.25 22.01 -22.77
N GLY A 26 18.68 22.93 -23.64
CA GLY A 26 19.86 23.78 -23.36
C GLY A 26 19.54 24.98 -22.48
N GLU A 27 18.28 25.28 -22.29
CA GLU A 27 17.77 26.40 -21.50
C GLU A 27 17.32 25.88 -20.13
N PHE A 28 17.33 26.75 -19.11
CA PHE A 28 16.94 26.38 -17.77
C PHE A 28 15.41 26.22 -17.69
N VAL A 29 14.96 24.97 -17.48
CA VAL A 29 13.53 24.60 -17.50
C VAL A 29 12.67 25.37 -16.49
N GLY A 30 13.28 25.86 -15.39
CA GLY A 30 12.59 26.64 -14.37
C GLY A 30 12.20 28.06 -14.78
N ASP A 31 12.83 28.60 -15.81
CA ASP A 31 12.57 29.97 -16.31
C ASP A 31 11.57 29.98 -17.47
N LEU A 32 11.20 28.82 -18.00
CA LEU A 32 10.36 28.71 -19.20
C LEU A 32 8.89 28.50 -18.85
N PRO A 33 7.97 29.12 -19.61
CA PRO A 33 6.57 28.71 -19.58
C PRO A 33 6.40 27.23 -19.92
N PHE A 34 5.46 26.55 -19.32
CA PHE A 34 5.31 25.11 -19.50
C PHE A 34 5.00 24.70 -20.94
N GLU A 35 4.28 25.54 -21.68
CA GLU A 35 4.02 25.36 -23.11
C GLU A 35 5.30 25.31 -23.94
N GLU A 36 6.31 26.10 -23.57
CA GLU A 36 7.63 26.09 -24.19
C GLU A 36 8.44 24.87 -23.79
N VAL A 37 8.34 24.43 -22.53
CA VAL A 37 8.94 23.18 -22.05
C VAL A 37 8.39 21.99 -22.85
N MET A 38 7.09 21.94 -23.09
CA MET A 38 6.47 20.89 -23.91
C MET A 38 6.82 21.01 -25.41
N GLY A 39 7.10 22.21 -25.89
CA GLY A 39 7.64 22.50 -27.21
C GLY A 39 6.97 21.74 -28.34
N THR A 40 7.77 20.98 -29.11
CA THR A 40 7.34 20.23 -30.29
C THR A 40 6.84 18.80 -29.97
N THR A 41 6.52 18.49 -28.71
CA THR A 41 5.88 17.20 -28.39
C THR A 41 4.55 17.10 -29.11
N ASP A 42 4.27 15.95 -29.71
CA ASP A 42 3.05 15.70 -30.45
C ASP A 42 1.82 15.77 -29.51
N GLY A 43 0.78 16.47 -29.93
CA GLY A 43 -0.47 16.67 -29.20
C GLY A 43 -1.13 17.98 -29.54
N GLU A 44 -2.47 18.02 -29.51
CA GLU A 44 -3.26 19.22 -29.79
C GLU A 44 -3.37 20.13 -28.56
N THR A 45 -3.49 19.52 -27.39
CA THR A 45 -3.58 20.19 -26.09
C THR A 45 -2.32 19.94 -25.25
N ILE A 46 -2.18 20.64 -24.14
CA ILE A 46 -1.08 20.42 -23.17
C ILE A 46 -1.23 19.01 -22.56
N GLU A 47 -2.43 18.58 -22.24
CA GLU A 47 -2.70 17.24 -21.72
C GLU A 47 -2.31 16.15 -22.72
N ASP A 48 -2.60 16.33 -24.02
CA ASP A 48 -2.20 15.37 -25.07
C ASP A 48 -0.67 15.27 -25.16
N LYS A 49 0.02 16.38 -25.06
CA LYS A 49 1.48 16.42 -25.07
C LYS A 49 2.06 15.75 -23.82
N GLN A 50 1.49 15.99 -22.64
CA GLN A 50 1.89 15.31 -21.41
C GLN A 50 1.68 13.80 -21.55
N ALA A 51 0.54 13.35 -22.03
CA ALA A 51 0.25 11.94 -22.26
C ALA A 51 1.26 11.30 -23.22
N THR A 52 1.51 11.95 -24.36
CA THR A 52 2.49 11.47 -25.35
C THR A 52 3.87 11.28 -24.72
N LEU A 53 4.36 12.26 -23.96
CA LEU A 53 5.68 12.21 -23.34
C LEU A 53 5.72 11.16 -22.22
N ILE A 54 4.73 11.15 -21.33
CA ILE A 54 4.67 10.23 -20.19
C ILE A 54 4.58 8.77 -20.66
N HIS A 55 3.73 8.47 -21.64
CA HIS A 55 3.60 7.13 -22.21
C HIS A 55 4.91 6.69 -22.85
N HIS A 56 5.57 7.59 -23.63
CA HIS A 56 6.88 7.30 -24.19
C HIS A 56 7.93 6.96 -23.12
N LEU A 57 7.98 7.74 -22.02
CA LEU A 57 8.91 7.48 -20.92
C LEU A 57 8.66 6.13 -20.26
N LEU A 58 7.40 5.80 -19.98
CA LEU A 58 7.01 4.53 -19.37
C LEU A 58 7.35 3.33 -20.27
N ASP A 59 7.00 3.41 -21.56
CA ASP A 59 7.20 2.32 -22.52
C ASP A 59 8.68 2.04 -22.79
N HIS A 60 9.55 3.05 -22.66
CA HIS A 60 10.98 2.92 -22.88
C HIS A 60 11.81 2.76 -21.59
N GLY A 61 11.15 2.73 -20.43
CA GLY A 61 11.82 2.51 -19.15
C GLY A 61 12.60 3.73 -18.62
N HIS A 62 12.24 4.94 -19.04
CA HIS A 62 12.84 6.16 -18.57
C HIS A 62 12.15 6.60 -17.25
N PHE A 63 12.38 5.85 -16.17
CA PHE A 63 11.68 6.05 -14.90
C PHE A 63 12.23 7.18 -14.02
N GLY A 64 13.34 7.80 -14.35
CA GLY A 64 13.94 8.88 -13.56
C GLY A 64 12.97 10.02 -13.23
N PRO A 65 12.24 10.59 -14.22
CA PRO A 65 11.30 11.68 -13.98
C PRO A 65 10.17 11.36 -13.00
N PHE A 66 9.78 10.08 -12.87
CA PHE A 66 8.75 9.62 -11.95
C PHE A 66 9.21 9.55 -10.48
N GLU A 67 10.48 9.82 -10.22
CA GLU A 67 11.00 9.90 -8.84
C GLU A 67 10.71 11.26 -8.18
N HIS A 68 10.32 12.27 -8.94
CA HIS A 68 10.10 13.61 -8.42
C HIS A 68 8.74 13.81 -7.74
N PRO A 69 7.59 13.40 -8.33
CA PRO A 69 6.30 13.54 -7.65
C PRO A 69 6.15 12.54 -6.53
N HIS A 70 5.64 13.00 -5.36
CA HIS A 70 5.45 12.20 -4.16
C HIS A 70 4.00 12.27 -3.67
N ALA A 71 3.56 11.20 -3.04
CA ALA A 71 2.29 11.14 -2.35
C ALA A 71 2.45 10.50 -0.97
N THR A 72 1.69 11.03 0.00
CA THR A 72 1.64 10.57 1.39
C THR A 72 0.25 10.01 1.69
N PHE A 73 0.22 8.76 2.15
CA PHE A 73 -1.01 8.04 2.45
C PHE A 73 -1.11 7.74 3.94
N ALA A 74 -2.33 7.87 4.49
CA ALA A 74 -2.69 7.27 5.77
C ALA A 74 -3.42 5.95 5.53
N ILE A 75 -3.01 4.93 6.25
CA ILE A 75 -3.55 3.57 6.17
C ILE A 75 -3.99 3.17 7.56
N GLU A 76 -5.25 2.77 7.69
CA GLU A 76 -5.84 2.33 8.94
C GLU A 76 -6.22 0.86 8.89
N GLY A 77 -6.01 0.17 10.01
CA GLY A 77 -6.56 -1.16 10.24
C GLY A 77 -5.90 -2.28 9.44
N VAL A 78 -4.60 -2.17 9.17
CA VAL A 78 -3.79 -3.25 8.61
C VAL A 78 -3.06 -4.02 9.72
N SER A 79 -2.79 -5.31 9.48
CA SER A 79 -2.07 -6.13 10.45
C SER A 79 -0.58 -5.79 10.51
N ARG A 80 0.06 -6.13 11.63
CA ARG A 80 1.53 -6.11 11.73
C ARG A 80 2.20 -7.07 10.74
N SER A 81 1.50 -8.12 10.33
CA SER A 81 1.94 -9.01 9.25
C SER A 81 2.02 -8.26 7.91
N CYS A 82 1.00 -7.47 7.58
CA CYS A 82 1.00 -6.59 6.40
C CYS A 82 2.12 -5.54 6.50
N MET A 83 2.22 -4.85 7.64
CA MET A 83 3.28 -3.89 7.92
C MET A 83 4.68 -4.48 7.69
N ALA A 84 4.94 -5.70 8.19
CA ALA A 84 6.24 -6.36 8.04
C ALA A 84 6.60 -6.67 6.58
N GLN A 85 5.60 -6.88 5.72
CA GLN A 85 5.81 -7.04 4.28
C GLN A 85 6.02 -5.69 3.58
N LEU A 86 5.28 -4.65 4.00
CA LEU A 86 5.31 -3.32 3.41
C LEU A 86 6.65 -2.61 3.70
N THR A 87 7.14 -2.69 4.93
CA THR A 87 8.41 -2.06 5.35
C THR A 87 9.67 -2.66 4.72
N ARG A 88 9.55 -3.69 3.89
CA ARG A 88 10.64 -4.20 3.05
C ARG A 88 10.98 -3.26 1.88
N HIS A 89 10.11 -2.33 1.53
CA HIS A 89 10.33 -1.33 0.48
C HIS A 89 11.14 -0.16 1.03
N ARG A 90 12.46 -0.18 0.82
CA ARG A 90 13.43 0.74 1.48
C ARG A 90 13.35 2.18 0.99
N HIS A 91 12.79 2.43 -0.19
CA HIS A 91 12.61 3.77 -0.76
C HIS A 91 11.23 4.38 -0.43
N VAL A 92 10.57 3.84 0.56
CA VAL A 92 9.31 4.35 1.12
C VAL A 92 9.58 4.81 2.55
N SER A 93 9.08 5.97 2.92
CA SER A 93 9.12 6.46 4.30
C SER A 93 7.90 5.95 5.06
N PHE A 94 8.09 5.53 6.30
CA PHE A 94 7.02 4.97 7.14
C PHE A 94 7.04 5.58 8.54
N ASP A 95 5.85 5.98 9.00
CA ASP A 95 5.54 6.17 10.40
C ASP A 95 4.45 5.18 10.81
N VAL A 96 4.75 4.35 11.79
CA VAL A 96 3.87 3.25 12.23
C VAL A 96 3.42 3.49 13.65
N GLN A 97 2.11 3.37 13.89
CA GLN A 97 1.52 3.48 15.21
C GLN A 97 2.27 2.62 16.24
N SER A 98 2.69 3.28 17.32
CA SER A 98 3.52 2.65 18.35
C SER A 98 2.66 2.05 19.45
N MET A 99 2.81 0.75 19.69
CA MET A 99 2.20 0.03 20.82
C MET A 99 2.87 0.34 22.18
N ARG A 100 3.82 1.27 22.23
CA ARG A 100 4.35 1.80 23.50
C ARG A 100 3.48 2.92 24.05
N TYR A 101 2.77 3.64 23.15
CA TYR A 101 1.98 4.82 23.46
C TYR A 101 0.48 4.59 23.26
N VAL A 102 0.13 3.64 22.40
CA VAL A 102 -1.25 3.21 22.17
C VAL A 102 -1.34 1.79 22.70
N SER A 103 -1.96 1.66 23.87
CA SER A 103 -2.18 0.38 24.54
C SER A 103 -3.56 -0.19 24.15
N PHE A 104 -3.77 -1.45 24.48
CA PHE A 104 -5.05 -2.15 24.33
C PHE A 104 -5.57 -2.58 25.71
N ASP A 105 -5.31 -1.76 26.72
CA ASP A 105 -5.67 -1.99 28.11
C ASP A 105 -7.20 -1.91 28.36
N ASP A 106 -7.92 -1.20 27.51
CA ASP A 106 -9.37 -1.00 27.58
C ASP A 106 -10.17 -1.82 26.54
N VAL A 107 -9.52 -2.66 25.75
CA VAL A 107 -10.19 -3.51 24.75
C VAL A 107 -10.88 -4.69 25.46
N ASP A 108 -12.19 -4.86 25.24
CA ASP A 108 -12.90 -6.05 25.71
C ASP A 108 -12.44 -7.28 24.88
N PRO A 109 -11.91 -8.34 25.52
CA PRO A 109 -11.58 -9.59 24.82
C PRO A 109 -12.71 -10.17 23.98
N ALA A 110 -13.99 -9.89 24.34
CA ALA A 110 -15.15 -10.28 23.55
C ALA A 110 -15.22 -9.58 22.19
N ASP A 111 -14.80 -8.29 22.11
CA ASP A 111 -14.82 -7.49 20.88
C ASP A 111 -13.75 -7.96 19.86
N VAL A 112 -12.80 -8.77 20.29
CA VAL A 112 -11.81 -9.41 19.41
C VAL A 112 -12.51 -10.26 18.34
N ARG A 113 -13.63 -10.91 18.68
CA ARG A 113 -14.42 -11.71 17.73
C ARG A 113 -15.03 -10.84 16.61
N GLU A 114 -15.27 -9.58 16.87
CA GLU A 114 -15.74 -8.61 15.88
C GLU A 114 -14.61 -7.98 15.06
N GLY A 115 -13.36 -8.35 15.36
CA GLY A 115 -12.19 -7.88 14.65
C GLY A 115 -11.78 -6.45 15.02
N GLU A 116 -12.09 -5.98 16.23
CA GLU A 116 -11.78 -4.61 16.62
C GLU A 116 -10.27 -4.35 16.68
N MET A 117 -9.52 -5.23 17.31
CA MET A 117 -8.08 -5.08 17.56
C MET A 117 -7.21 -5.87 16.56
N VAL A 118 -7.76 -6.88 15.93
CA VAL A 118 -7.04 -7.84 15.09
C VAL A 118 -7.68 -7.94 13.72
N VAL A 119 -6.86 -8.12 12.70
CA VAL A 119 -7.34 -8.44 11.36
C VAL A 119 -7.68 -9.92 11.32
N ILE A 120 -8.95 -10.24 11.14
CA ILE A 120 -9.43 -11.62 10.95
C ILE A 120 -9.21 -12.00 9.48
N PRO A 121 -8.36 -13.00 9.17
CA PRO A 121 -8.14 -13.40 7.79
C PRO A 121 -9.39 -14.07 7.21
N PRO A 122 -9.75 -13.80 5.95
CA PRO A 122 -10.92 -14.43 5.30
C PRO A 122 -10.90 -15.95 5.37
N SER A 123 -9.72 -16.56 5.36
CA SER A 123 -9.56 -18.02 5.49
C SER A 123 -10.01 -18.59 6.85
N ALA A 124 -10.24 -17.76 7.85
CA ALA A 124 -10.76 -18.20 9.14
C ALA A 124 -12.29 -18.30 9.12
N THR A 125 -12.98 -17.44 8.37
CA THR A 125 -14.44 -17.28 8.42
C THR A 125 -15.17 -17.64 7.13
N ASP A 126 -14.48 -17.68 5.98
CA ASP A 126 -15.07 -17.94 4.67
C ASP A 126 -14.71 -19.35 4.18
N PRO A 127 -15.72 -20.27 4.03
CA PRO A 127 -15.50 -21.62 3.53
C PRO A 127 -15.03 -21.66 2.07
N ASP A 128 -15.37 -20.63 1.30
CA ASP A 128 -15.04 -20.53 -0.12
C ASP A 128 -13.69 -19.82 -0.35
N TRP A 129 -13.10 -19.25 0.68
CA TRP A 129 -11.81 -18.59 0.58
C TRP A 129 -10.70 -19.57 0.20
N VAL A 130 -10.02 -19.24 -0.90
CA VAL A 130 -8.87 -20.01 -1.39
C VAL A 130 -7.63 -19.15 -1.38
N GLY A 131 -6.73 -19.44 -0.46
CA GLY A 131 -5.36 -18.95 -0.57
C GLY A 131 -4.64 -19.61 -1.75
N ARG A 132 -3.77 -18.85 -2.44
CA ARG A 132 -3.06 -19.30 -3.64
C ARG A 132 -2.32 -20.64 -3.50
N ASN A 133 -1.82 -20.96 -2.32
CA ASN A 133 -1.01 -22.16 -2.06
C ASN A 133 -1.82 -23.31 -1.45
N GLN A 134 -3.13 -23.17 -1.30
CA GLN A 134 -3.96 -24.25 -0.76
C GLN A 134 -4.37 -25.20 -1.89
N LYS A 135 -3.91 -26.43 -1.79
CA LYS A 135 -4.52 -27.55 -2.52
C LYS A 135 -5.89 -27.78 -1.90
N ARG A 136 -6.94 -27.42 -2.61
CA ARG A 136 -8.31 -27.59 -2.16
C ARG A 136 -8.71 -29.05 -2.05
N GLY A 137 -9.20 -29.43 -0.86
CA GLY A 137 -10.44 -30.18 -0.71
C GLY A 137 -11.57 -29.21 -0.33
N SER A 138 -12.81 -29.57 -0.53
CA SER A 138 -13.95 -28.86 0.06
C SER A 138 -13.73 -28.76 1.56
N VAL A 139 -13.75 -27.54 2.11
CA VAL A 139 -13.69 -27.34 3.56
C VAL A 139 -15.11 -27.54 4.06
N ASP A 140 -15.29 -28.43 5.04
CA ASP A 140 -16.58 -28.63 5.70
C ASP A 140 -16.92 -27.36 6.53
N GLU A 141 -18.19 -26.97 6.58
CA GLU A 141 -18.66 -25.85 7.40
C GLU A 141 -18.22 -25.99 8.86
N ALA A 142 -18.27 -27.20 9.40
CA ALA A 142 -17.81 -27.51 10.76
C ALA A 142 -16.30 -27.21 10.96
N ASP A 143 -15.48 -27.39 9.92
CA ASP A 143 -14.06 -27.06 9.97
C ASP A 143 -13.84 -25.53 9.93
N VAL A 144 -14.71 -24.79 9.27
CA VAL A 144 -14.66 -23.32 9.25
C VAL A 144 -15.05 -22.75 10.62
N GLU A 145 -16.16 -23.20 11.20
CA GLU A 145 -16.57 -22.81 12.56
C GLU A 145 -15.46 -23.12 13.58
N ARG A 146 -14.81 -24.27 13.45
CA ARG A 146 -13.72 -24.65 14.33
C ARG A 146 -12.47 -23.80 14.14
N ARG A 147 -12.15 -23.37 12.91
CA ARG A 147 -11.04 -22.43 12.63
C ARG A 147 -11.31 -21.07 13.27
N GLU A 148 -12.51 -20.54 13.07
CA GLU A 148 -12.93 -19.26 13.63
C GLU A 148 -12.86 -19.28 15.15
N GLU A 149 -13.40 -20.33 15.79
CA GLU A 149 -13.33 -20.52 17.24
C GLU A 149 -11.88 -20.56 17.74
N ILE A 150 -11.02 -21.39 17.17
CA ILE A 150 -9.61 -21.49 17.55
C ILE A 150 -8.91 -20.16 17.39
N PHE A 151 -9.16 -19.48 16.27
CA PHE A 151 -8.52 -18.20 15.96
C PHE A 151 -8.92 -17.12 16.96
N THR A 152 -10.21 -16.92 17.16
CA THR A 152 -10.76 -15.87 18.03
C THR A 152 -10.45 -16.13 19.49
N ASP A 153 -10.58 -17.39 19.98
CA ASP A 153 -10.26 -17.74 21.36
C ASP A 153 -8.77 -17.56 21.67
N THR A 154 -7.89 -17.93 20.73
CA THR A 154 -6.44 -17.74 20.90
C THR A 154 -6.08 -16.27 21.03
N ILE A 155 -6.73 -15.39 20.25
CA ILE A 155 -6.47 -13.96 20.29
C ILE A 155 -7.06 -13.35 21.56
N ALA A 156 -8.27 -13.71 21.95
CA ALA A 156 -8.89 -13.25 23.19
C ALA A 156 -8.00 -13.56 24.41
N ASN A 157 -7.50 -14.79 24.51
CA ASN A 157 -6.56 -15.19 25.57
C ASN A 157 -5.24 -14.39 25.53
N ALA A 158 -4.74 -14.02 24.33
CA ALA A 158 -3.55 -13.20 24.21
C ALA A 158 -3.78 -11.75 24.70
N VAL A 159 -4.96 -11.19 24.43
CA VAL A 159 -5.37 -9.86 24.93
C VAL A 159 -5.51 -9.87 26.45
N GLU A 160 -6.20 -10.86 27.01
CA GLU A 160 -6.32 -11.03 28.47
C GLU A 160 -4.94 -11.13 29.13
N SER A 161 -4.05 -11.95 28.55
CA SER A 161 -2.68 -12.09 29.06
C SER A 161 -1.88 -10.78 28.97
N TYR A 162 -2.07 -10.00 27.91
CA TYR A 162 -1.44 -8.69 27.77
C TYR A 162 -1.91 -7.73 28.89
N GLN A 163 -3.21 -7.67 29.13
CA GLN A 163 -3.82 -6.81 30.16
C GLN A 163 -3.34 -7.23 31.56
N GLU A 164 -3.35 -8.52 31.88
CA GLU A 164 -2.84 -9.02 33.15
C GLU A 164 -1.35 -8.67 33.36
N LEU A 165 -0.51 -8.76 32.32
CA LEU A 165 0.89 -8.35 32.40
C LEU A 165 1.05 -6.85 32.68
N LEU A 166 0.20 -5.98 32.10
CA LEU A 166 0.17 -4.56 32.41
C LEU A 166 -0.23 -4.31 33.87
N ASP A 167 -1.26 -4.99 34.38
CA ASP A 167 -1.73 -4.89 35.76
C ASP A 167 -0.67 -5.34 36.77
N LEU A 168 0.14 -6.30 36.39
CA LEU A 168 1.31 -6.77 37.17
C LEU A 168 2.51 -5.81 37.07
N GLY A 169 2.39 -4.70 36.35
CA GLY A 169 3.41 -3.67 36.21
C GLY A 169 4.45 -3.89 35.13
N MET A 170 4.20 -4.81 34.21
CA MET A 170 5.06 -4.96 33.03
C MET A 170 4.87 -3.76 32.07
N PRO A 171 5.94 -3.12 31.58
CA PRO A 171 5.78 -1.98 30.69
C PRO A 171 5.17 -2.42 29.33
N PRO A 172 4.35 -1.55 28.67
CA PRO A 172 3.67 -1.88 27.42
C PRO A 172 4.61 -2.36 26.30
N GLU A 173 5.84 -1.85 26.24
CA GLU A 173 6.86 -2.26 25.27
C GLU A 173 7.27 -3.72 25.39
N ASP A 174 7.11 -4.34 26.56
CA ASP A 174 7.42 -5.73 26.82
C ASP A 174 6.16 -6.59 26.83
N ALA A 175 5.08 -6.12 27.46
CA ALA A 175 3.79 -6.83 27.52
C ALA A 175 3.27 -7.17 26.11
N ARG A 176 3.44 -6.26 25.14
CA ARG A 176 3.02 -6.47 23.73
C ARG A 176 3.65 -7.68 23.03
N PHE A 177 4.67 -8.32 23.61
CA PHE A 177 5.29 -9.51 23.02
C PHE A 177 4.34 -10.70 22.94
N VAL A 178 3.29 -10.73 23.78
CA VAL A 178 2.28 -11.80 23.74
C VAL A 178 1.20 -11.54 22.68
N LEU A 179 1.13 -10.33 22.10
CA LEU A 179 0.13 -10.00 21.10
C LEU A 179 0.46 -10.61 19.73
N PRO A 180 -0.56 -11.11 19.00
CA PRO A 180 -0.35 -11.77 17.71
C PRO A 180 0.05 -10.78 16.61
N ILE A 181 0.73 -11.28 15.58
CA ILE A 181 1.09 -10.49 14.39
C ILE A 181 -0.11 -10.00 13.55
N GLY A 182 -1.30 -10.53 13.83
CA GLY A 182 -2.55 -10.04 13.27
C GLY A 182 -3.06 -8.73 13.89
N THR A 183 -2.44 -8.27 14.99
CA THR A 183 -2.80 -6.99 15.65
C THR A 183 -2.76 -5.83 14.67
N LYS A 184 -3.84 -5.04 14.66
CA LYS A 184 -3.98 -3.87 13.78
C LYS A 184 -2.97 -2.78 14.12
N VAL A 185 -2.58 -2.05 13.10
CA VAL A 185 -1.80 -0.82 13.22
C VAL A 185 -2.25 0.18 12.15
N ASN A 186 -2.00 1.46 12.45
CA ASN A 186 -2.13 2.54 11.50
C ASN A 186 -0.74 2.95 10.99
N ILE A 187 -0.66 3.31 9.72
CA ILE A 187 0.61 3.63 9.05
C ILE A 187 0.42 4.91 8.26
N VAL A 188 1.39 5.82 8.37
CA VAL A 188 1.59 6.87 7.38
C VAL A 188 2.77 6.46 6.51
N MET A 189 2.60 6.51 5.20
CA MET A 189 3.68 6.21 4.26
C MET A 189 3.78 7.25 3.15
N THR A 190 5.02 7.58 2.77
CA THR A 190 5.31 8.49 1.66
C THR A 190 6.18 7.80 0.63
N MET A 191 5.82 7.92 -0.64
CA MET A 191 6.60 7.40 -1.75
C MET A 191 6.42 8.24 -3.01
N ASN A 192 7.39 8.15 -3.92
CA ASN A 192 7.27 8.76 -5.25
C ASN A 192 6.50 7.84 -6.23
N ALA A 193 6.12 8.39 -7.39
CA ALA A 193 5.33 7.66 -8.38
C ALA A 193 6.05 6.41 -8.90
N ARG A 194 7.38 6.46 -9.12
CA ARG A 194 8.17 5.28 -9.52
C ARG A 194 8.09 4.16 -8.47
N MET A 195 8.30 4.51 -7.21
CA MET A 195 8.25 3.55 -6.12
C MET A 195 6.84 2.96 -5.94
N LEU A 196 5.80 3.76 -6.18
CA LEU A 196 4.42 3.28 -6.12
C LEU A 196 4.16 2.20 -7.18
N MET A 197 4.60 2.41 -8.43
CA MET A 197 4.54 1.38 -9.48
C MET A 197 5.29 0.10 -9.07
N HIS A 198 6.50 0.23 -8.49
CA HIS A 198 7.28 -0.91 -8.01
C HIS A 198 6.58 -1.66 -6.86
N VAL A 199 6.01 -0.94 -5.90
CA VAL A 199 5.22 -1.56 -4.81
C VAL A 199 4.02 -2.30 -5.39
N ALA A 200 3.32 -1.69 -6.34
CA ALA A 200 2.17 -2.28 -7.01
C ALA A 200 2.53 -3.58 -7.75
N ASP A 201 3.65 -3.60 -8.47
CA ASP A 201 4.14 -4.81 -9.15
C ASP A 201 4.36 -5.98 -8.20
N MET A 202 4.84 -5.70 -7.00
CA MET A 202 5.16 -6.74 -6.02
C MET A 202 4.00 -7.07 -5.09
N ARG A 203 3.14 -6.11 -4.75
CA ARG A 203 2.16 -6.26 -3.68
C ARG A 203 0.72 -6.32 -4.19
N ALA A 204 0.43 -5.73 -5.36
CA ALA A 204 -0.84 -5.93 -6.03
C ALA A 204 -0.82 -7.13 -7.02
N ALA A 205 0.28 -7.87 -7.07
CA ALA A 205 0.37 -9.11 -7.86
C ALA A 205 -0.61 -10.17 -7.35
N ALA A 206 -1.11 -11.00 -8.27
CA ALA A 206 -2.09 -12.06 -7.96
C ALA A 206 -1.59 -13.08 -6.92
N ASP A 207 -0.27 -13.17 -6.72
CA ASP A 207 0.36 -14.07 -5.76
C ASP A 207 0.76 -13.40 -4.44
N ALA A 208 0.56 -12.10 -4.33
CA ALA A 208 0.74 -11.41 -3.06
C ALA A 208 -0.30 -11.90 -2.02
N GLN A 209 0.05 -11.79 -0.75
CA GLN A 209 -0.88 -12.09 0.34
C GLN A 209 -2.08 -11.14 0.25
N TRP A 210 -3.26 -11.64 0.53
CA TRP A 210 -4.53 -10.96 0.26
C TRP A 210 -4.62 -9.55 0.85
N GLU A 211 -4.16 -9.36 2.09
CA GLU A 211 -4.30 -8.09 2.82
C GLU A 211 -3.44 -6.98 2.22
N ILE A 212 -2.15 -7.27 1.97
CA ILE A 212 -1.25 -6.29 1.36
C ILE A 212 -1.64 -6.01 -0.10
N ARG A 213 -2.21 -7.00 -0.78
CA ARG A 213 -2.76 -6.83 -2.13
C ARG A 213 -3.94 -5.87 -2.12
N GLU A 214 -4.93 -6.10 -1.25
CA GLU A 214 -6.09 -5.22 -1.11
C GLU A 214 -5.69 -3.80 -0.72
N MET A 215 -4.79 -3.65 0.23
CA MET A 215 -4.24 -2.35 0.62
C MET A 215 -3.59 -1.64 -0.58
N THR A 216 -2.77 -2.35 -1.35
CA THR A 216 -2.06 -1.77 -2.50
C THR A 216 -3.01 -1.42 -3.65
N GLU A 217 -4.06 -2.21 -3.89
CA GLU A 217 -5.10 -1.86 -4.87
C GLU A 217 -5.81 -0.56 -4.50
N ARG A 218 -6.16 -0.35 -3.22
CA ARG A 218 -6.75 0.91 -2.75
C ARG A 218 -5.80 2.10 -2.92
N VAL A 219 -4.50 1.89 -2.69
CA VAL A 219 -3.49 2.93 -2.96
C VAL A 219 -3.41 3.25 -4.45
N LEU A 220 -3.47 2.24 -5.33
CA LEU A 220 -3.48 2.43 -6.79
C LEU A 220 -4.72 3.18 -7.28
N ASP A 221 -5.89 2.92 -6.71
CA ASP A 221 -7.12 3.65 -7.07
C ASP A 221 -6.95 5.15 -6.78
N ILE A 222 -6.40 5.49 -5.62
CA ILE A 222 -6.09 6.90 -5.29
C ILE A 222 -4.99 7.47 -6.21
N ALA A 223 -4.00 6.66 -6.56
CA ALA A 223 -2.93 7.09 -7.45
C ALA A 223 -3.43 7.43 -8.87
N LYS A 224 -4.44 6.72 -9.37
CA LYS A 224 -5.10 7.03 -10.65
C LYS A 224 -5.85 8.37 -10.60
N GLU A 225 -6.42 8.73 -9.44
CA GLU A 225 -7.03 10.05 -9.27
C GLU A 225 -5.97 11.17 -9.14
N TRP A 226 -4.85 10.88 -8.49
CA TRP A 226 -3.77 11.84 -8.26
C TRP A 226 -2.92 12.12 -9.52
N CYS A 227 -2.56 11.09 -10.27
CA CYS A 227 -1.65 11.14 -11.41
C CYS A 227 -2.19 10.25 -12.54
N PRO A 228 -3.33 10.65 -13.16
CA PRO A 228 -4.15 9.80 -14.03
C PRO A 228 -3.41 9.31 -15.28
N ILE A 229 -2.74 10.19 -16.02
CA ILE A 229 -2.03 9.82 -17.25
C ILE A 229 -0.98 8.71 -16.96
N THR A 230 -0.28 8.83 -15.84
CA THR A 230 0.76 7.88 -15.45
C THR A 230 0.16 6.54 -15.01
N PHE A 231 -0.77 6.56 -14.06
CA PHE A 231 -1.25 5.32 -13.42
C PHE A 231 -2.32 4.59 -14.22
N GLU A 232 -3.10 5.27 -15.06
CA GLU A 232 -3.97 4.59 -16.02
C GLU A 232 -3.17 3.85 -17.09
N HIS A 233 -2.14 4.50 -17.66
CA HIS A 233 -1.24 3.82 -18.61
C HIS A 233 -0.49 2.66 -17.96
N TYR A 234 0.02 2.86 -16.75
CA TYR A 234 0.68 1.78 -15.99
C TYR A 234 -0.26 0.58 -15.82
N GLU A 235 -1.50 0.80 -15.43
CA GLU A 235 -2.46 -0.28 -15.19
C GLU A 235 -2.87 -1.01 -16.48
N GLN A 236 -3.13 -0.27 -17.53
CA GLN A 236 -3.61 -0.82 -18.81
C GLN A 236 -2.50 -1.50 -19.62
N GLU A 237 -1.32 -0.88 -19.68
CA GLU A 237 -0.28 -1.25 -20.62
C GLU A 237 0.95 -1.92 -19.96
N MET A 238 1.19 -1.69 -18.66
CA MET A 238 2.41 -2.15 -18.02
C MET A 238 2.16 -3.23 -16.97
N ARG A 239 1.17 -3.06 -16.12
CA ARG A 239 0.88 -3.98 -15.03
C ARG A 239 0.62 -5.39 -15.56
N ASN A 240 1.23 -6.41 -14.91
CA ASN A 240 1.12 -7.82 -15.29
C ASN A 240 1.64 -8.19 -16.69
N ARG A 241 2.26 -7.28 -17.42
CA ARG A 241 2.82 -7.54 -18.73
C ARG A 241 4.14 -8.31 -18.59
N LYS A 242 4.23 -9.45 -19.26
CA LYS A 242 5.50 -10.21 -19.36
C LYS A 242 6.48 -9.43 -20.24
N ASN A 243 7.75 -9.44 -19.87
CA ASN A 243 8.84 -8.84 -20.66
C ASN A 243 8.78 -7.31 -20.79
N ARG A 244 8.15 -6.61 -19.87
CA ARG A 244 8.27 -5.15 -19.76
C ARG A 244 9.50 -4.73 -18.98
N LEU A 245 9.92 -3.48 -19.14
CA LEU A 245 10.89 -2.86 -18.24
C LEU A 245 10.23 -2.63 -16.87
N ALA A 246 10.96 -2.91 -15.80
CA ALA A 246 10.48 -2.70 -14.44
C ALA A 246 10.78 -1.26 -13.98
N PRO A 247 9.83 -0.60 -13.30
CA PRO A 247 10.03 0.71 -12.73
C PRO A 247 11.05 0.75 -11.60
#